data_1e236f463810b48c58b84681d2a5653c
#
_entry.id   1e236f463810b48c58b84681d2a5653c
#
_cell.length_a   1.000
_cell.length_b   1.000
_cell.length_c   1.000
_cell.angle_alpha   90.00
_cell.angle_beta   90.00
_cell.angle_gamma   90.00
#
_symmetry.space_group_name_H-M   'P 1'
#
loop_
_entity.id
_entity.type
_entity.pdbx_description
1 polymer ?
#
loop_
_entity_poly.entity_id
_entity_poly.type
_entity_poly.pdbx_seq_one_letter_code
_entity_poly.pdbx_strand_id
1 'polypeptide(L)'
;MGIGDDGAINRNCAWPCRIDSTVRVGRLEILSVLACVETKLVECGTMPDLSARRPLKSRSASWAQIASKKLLQLGATPNQVSVASTLCALGVPVFLFGNFVPTWVAWIGALVCIQLRLVCNLMDGMLAVEGGLKTANGDIFNEFPDRLSDAVILVSLGYAGGDAWSQPLGWLAACGALTTACVRMHGASLTGVHDFQGPQAKPHRMALATGACFLMAVLSVVGHPLPVIRWTLGVMVVGIAVTVINRLRTLSARLVERSQRATGTDSD
;
A
#
# COMPACT_ATOMS: atom_id res chain seq x y z
N MET A 1 -47.23 11.13 -13.63
CA MET A 1 -46.14 11.40 -14.58
C MET A 1 -44.86 11.09 -13.85
N GLY A 2 -44.39 9.89 -14.11
CA GLY A 2 -43.15 9.39 -13.56
C GLY A 2 -42.03 9.61 -14.52
N ILE A 3 -40.82 9.62 -14.06
CA ILE A 3 -39.62 9.24 -14.82
C ILE A 3 -38.72 8.52 -13.81
N GLY A 4 -38.65 7.21 -14.00
CA GLY A 4 -37.64 6.39 -13.35
C GLY A 4 -36.33 6.55 -14.12
N ASP A 5 -35.23 6.65 -13.39
CA ASP A 5 -33.89 6.64 -13.94
C ASP A 5 -33.23 5.31 -13.55
N ASP A 6 -33.45 4.33 -14.44
CA ASP A 6 -32.79 3.02 -14.36
C ASP A 6 -31.39 3.15 -14.93
N GLY A 7 -30.39 3.18 -14.04
CA GLY A 7 -28.97 3.08 -14.38
C GLY A 7 -28.65 1.74 -15.03
N ALA A 8 -28.75 1.67 -16.35
CA ALA A 8 -28.40 0.50 -17.15
C ALA A 8 -26.89 0.20 -17.03
N ILE A 9 -26.56 -0.86 -16.32
CA ILE A 9 -25.21 -1.46 -16.31
C ILE A 9 -24.96 -2.04 -17.70
N ASN A 10 -24.03 -1.43 -18.43
CA ASN A 10 -23.63 -1.83 -19.78
C ASN A 10 -23.02 -3.24 -19.80
N ARG A 11 -23.77 -4.23 -20.30
CA ARG A 11 -23.45 -5.66 -20.34
C ARG A 11 -22.53 -6.09 -21.51
N ASN A 12 -21.74 -5.19 -22.10
CA ASN A 12 -21.01 -5.48 -23.33
C ASN A 12 -19.48 -5.47 -23.18
N CYS A 13 -18.94 -6.01 -22.09
CA CYS A 13 -17.52 -6.36 -22.02
C CYS A 13 -17.30 -7.87 -22.15
N ALA A 14 -17.88 -8.49 -23.17
CA ALA A 14 -17.46 -9.79 -23.65
C ALA A 14 -16.45 -9.57 -24.79
N TRP A 15 -15.28 -10.13 -24.69
CA TRP A 15 -14.23 -10.12 -25.70
C TRP A 15 -14.66 -10.94 -26.91
N PRO A 16 -15.01 -10.35 -28.06
CA PRO A 16 -15.15 -11.10 -29.28
C PRO A 16 -13.97 -10.80 -30.21
N CYS A 17 -12.78 -11.25 -29.85
CA CYS A 17 -11.73 -11.39 -30.85
C CYS A 17 -11.53 -12.87 -31.13
N ARG A 18 -12.42 -13.44 -31.95
CA ARG A 18 -12.10 -14.66 -32.70
C ARG A 18 -11.18 -14.21 -33.83
N ILE A 19 -9.88 -14.36 -33.66
CA ILE A 19 -8.89 -14.15 -34.73
C ILE A 19 -9.04 -15.33 -35.67
N ASP A 20 -9.65 -15.08 -36.81
CA ASP A 20 -9.71 -16.05 -37.91
C ASP A 20 -8.32 -16.07 -38.57
N SER A 21 -7.69 -17.24 -38.62
CA SER A 21 -6.29 -17.44 -38.98
C SER A 21 -5.99 -17.30 -40.49
N THR A 22 -6.88 -16.71 -41.26
CA THR A 22 -6.77 -16.66 -42.74
C THR A 22 -6.72 -15.26 -43.35
N VAL A 23 -6.64 -14.19 -42.54
CA VAL A 23 -6.65 -12.81 -43.07
C VAL A 23 -5.22 -12.28 -43.23
N ARG A 24 -4.82 -11.98 -44.47
CA ARG A 24 -3.63 -11.18 -44.80
C ARG A 24 -3.89 -9.74 -44.36
N VAL A 25 -3.32 -9.34 -43.23
CA VAL A 25 -3.51 -8.01 -42.66
C VAL A 25 -2.71 -6.97 -43.46
N GLY A 26 -3.42 -6.08 -44.16
CA GLY A 26 -2.83 -4.91 -44.83
C GLY A 26 -2.50 -3.81 -43.81
N ARG A 27 -1.51 -2.97 -44.15
CA ARG A 27 -1.00 -1.86 -43.31
C ARG A 27 -2.07 -0.88 -42.81
N LEU A 28 -3.19 -0.74 -43.57
CA LEU A 28 -4.34 0.13 -43.24
C LEU A 28 -5.26 -0.47 -42.16
N GLU A 29 -5.36 -1.81 -42.10
CA GLU A 29 -6.21 -2.47 -41.09
C GLU A 29 -5.54 -2.46 -39.71
N ILE A 30 -4.21 -2.48 -39.62
CA ILE A 30 -3.48 -2.35 -38.34
C ILE A 30 -3.75 -0.98 -37.71
N LEU A 31 -3.79 0.08 -38.53
CA LEU A 31 -4.09 1.43 -38.05
C LEU A 31 -5.55 1.57 -37.57
N SER A 32 -6.51 0.91 -38.24
CA SER A 32 -7.91 0.92 -37.81
C SER A 32 -8.11 0.10 -36.53
N VAL A 33 -7.40 -1.02 -36.36
CA VAL A 33 -7.42 -1.81 -35.12
C VAL A 33 -6.77 -1.04 -33.98
N LEU A 34 -5.64 -0.36 -34.23
CA LEU A 34 -4.99 0.48 -33.23
C LEU A 34 -5.87 1.67 -32.82
N ALA A 35 -6.51 2.34 -33.78
CA ALA A 35 -7.46 3.42 -33.50
C ALA A 35 -8.71 2.92 -32.75
N CYS A 36 -9.20 1.73 -33.05
CA CYS A 36 -10.32 1.10 -32.35
C CYS A 36 -9.92 0.65 -30.92
N VAL A 37 -8.68 0.23 -30.75
CA VAL A 37 -8.12 -0.09 -29.41
C VAL A 37 -7.90 1.18 -28.61
N GLU A 38 -7.39 2.26 -29.22
CA GLU A 38 -7.24 3.55 -28.53
C GLU A 38 -8.60 4.15 -28.15
N THR A 39 -9.59 4.17 -29.04
CA THR A 39 -10.93 4.68 -28.72
C THR A 39 -11.63 3.83 -27.66
N LYS A 40 -11.53 2.50 -27.71
CA LYS A 40 -12.09 1.64 -26.66
C LYS A 40 -11.32 1.67 -25.34
N LEU A 41 -10.01 1.92 -25.35
CA LEU A 41 -9.25 2.19 -24.12
C LEU A 41 -9.65 3.54 -23.48
N VAL A 42 -10.03 4.53 -24.29
CA VAL A 42 -10.55 5.81 -23.82
C VAL A 42 -12.00 5.68 -23.30
N GLU A 43 -12.85 4.88 -23.94
CA GLU A 43 -14.22 4.60 -23.48
C GLU A 43 -14.31 3.61 -22.31
N CYS A 44 -13.38 2.66 -22.18
CA CYS A 44 -13.25 1.80 -21.00
C CYS A 44 -12.57 2.51 -19.84
N GLY A 45 -12.08 3.71 -20.04
CA GLY A 45 -11.36 4.57 -19.10
C GLY A 45 -12.21 5.41 -18.16
N THR A 46 -13.48 5.06 -17.90
CA THR A 46 -14.06 5.38 -16.59
C THR A 46 -13.38 4.49 -15.57
N MET A 47 -12.20 4.93 -15.12
CA MET A 47 -11.54 4.33 -13.96
C MET A 47 -12.58 4.16 -12.87
N PRO A 48 -12.72 2.95 -12.27
CA PRO A 48 -13.54 2.80 -11.09
C PRO A 48 -13.08 3.86 -10.09
N ASP A 49 -14.05 4.58 -9.54
CA ASP A 49 -13.85 5.65 -8.58
C ASP A 49 -12.91 5.15 -7.47
N LEU A 50 -11.66 5.57 -7.52
CA LEU A 50 -10.61 5.25 -6.55
C LEU A 50 -10.83 5.99 -5.23
N SER A 51 -12.07 6.40 -4.95
CA SER A 51 -12.51 6.98 -3.68
C SER A 51 -12.50 5.97 -2.52
N ALA A 52 -12.25 4.68 -2.77
CA ALA A 52 -12.00 3.67 -1.74
C ALA A 52 -10.65 3.85 -1.01
N ARG A 53 -10.22 5.11 -0.80
CA ARG A 53 -9.11 5.42 0.09
C ARG A 53 -9.56 5.31 1.53
N ARG A 54 -8.75 4.65 2.35
CA ARG A 54 -8.98 4.60 3.79
C ARG A 54 -9.15 6.03 4.33
N PRO A 55 -10.26 6.37 4.99
CA PRO A 55 -10.42 7.68 5.63
C PRO A 55 -9.41 7.78 6.78
N LEU A 56 -8.33 8.51 6.58
CA LEU A 56 -7.35 8.79 7.63
C LEU A 56 -7.71 10.11 8.28
N LYS A 57 -8.04 10.09 9.58
CA LYS A 57 -8.30 11.31 10.37
C LYS A 57 -7.13 12.30 10.34
N SER A 58 -5.89 11.81 10.12
CA SER A 58 -4.70 12.64 9.98
C SER A 58 -4.70 13.57 8.77
N ARG A 59 -5.47 13.28 7.71
CA ARG A 59 -5.59 14.16 6.52
C ARG A 59 -6.39 15.42 6.81
N SER A 60 -7.37 15.36 7.71
CA SER A 60 -8.15 16.53 8.12
C SER A 60 -7.45 17.39 9.17
N ALA A 61 -6.27 16.99 9.64
CA ALA A 61 -5.49 17.75 10.60
C ALA A 61 -4.92 19.02 9.97
N SER A 62 -5.08 20.15 10.66
CA SER A 62 -4.65 21.48 10.18
C SER A 62 -3.17 21.52 9.78
N TRP A 63 -2.30 20.88 10.57
CA TRP A 63 -0.88 20.83 10.27
C TRP A 63 -0.57 20.12 8.95
N ALA A 64 -1.29 19.03 8.64
CA ALA A 64 -1.09 18.27 7.41
C ALA A 64 -1.52 19.09 6.18
N GLN A 65 -2.63 19.81 6.28
CA GLN A 65 -3.09 20.70 5.22
C GLN A 65 -2.11 21.87 4.98
N ILE A 66 -1.56 22.46 6.06
CA ILE A 66 -0.55 23.53 5.95
C ILE A 66 0.72 22.99 5.30
N ALA A 67 1.20 21.81 5.72
CA ALA A 67 2.39 21.18 5.17
C ALA A 67 2.20 20.83 3.68
N SER A 68 1.06 20.26 3.31
CA SER A 68 0.71 19.93 1.91
C SER A 68 0.69 21.20 1.04
N LYS A 69 0.04 22.29 1.49
CA LYS A 69 0.04 23.56 0.77
C LYS A 69 1.45 24.14 0.59
N LYS A 70 2.30 24.09 1.61
CA LYS A 70 3.69 24.54 1.51
C LYS A 70 4.48 23.71 0.50
N LEU A 71 4.33 22.38 0.51
CA LEU A 71 4.99 21.50 -0.45
C LEU A 71 4.54 21.80 -1.88
N LEU A 72 3.24 22.07 -2.09
CA LEU A 72 2.71 22.50 -3.39
C LEU A 72 3.33 23.83 -3.85
N GLN A 73 3.45 24.80 -2.96
CA GLN A 73 4.08 26.10 -3.26
C GLN A 73 5.57 25.96 -3.62
N LEU A 74 6.27 24.98 -3.04
CA LEU A 74 7.65 24.63 -3.36
C LEU A 74 7.80 23.82 -4.65
N GLY A 75 6.70 23.49 -5.32
CA GLY A 75 6.71 22.69 -6.55
C GLY A 75 7.03 21.21 -6.33
N ALA A 76 6.89 20.69 -5.10
CA ALA A 76 7.14 19.28 -4.81
C ALA A 76 6.09 18.39 -5.49
N THR A 77 6.56 17.33 -6.13
CA THR A 77 5.69 16.32 -6.77
C THR A 77 5.42 15.14 -5.81
N PRO A 78 4.26 14.46 -5.92
CA PRO A 78 3.97 13.27 -5.13
C PRO A 78 5.08 12.22 -5.24
N ASN A 79 5.62 11.98 -6.44
CA ASN A 79 6.67 10.98 -6.67
C ASN A 79 7.97 11.33 -5.94
N GLN A 80 8.36 12.62 -5.90
CA GLN A 80 9.54 13.06 -5.13
C GLN A 80 9.36 12.80 -3.63
N VAL A 81 8.17 13.05 -3.10
CA VAL A 81 7.86 12.81 -1.69
C VAL A 81 7.83 11.30 -1.38
N SER A 82 7.34 10.46 -2.30
CA SER A 82 7.41 8.99 -2.15
C SER A 82 8.85 8.47 -2.14
N VAL A 83 9.73 9.03 -2.98
CA VAL A 83 11.18 8.71 -2.95
C VAL A 83 11.80 9.16 -1.64
N ALA A 84 11.51 10.38 -1.17
CA ALA A 84 11.97 10.88 0.12
C ALA A 84 11.51 9.98 1.29
N SER A 85 10.27 9.46 1.23
CA SER A 85 9.75 8.45 2.17
C SER A 85 10.65 7.22 2.26
N THR A 86 11.11 6.72 1.11
CA THR A 86 12.01 5.55 1.05
C THR A 86 13.39 5.88 1.62
N LEU A 87 13.93 7.05 1.32
CA LEU A 87 15.21 7.50 1.89
C LEU A 87 15.13 7.61 3.41
N CYS A 88 14.01 8.13 3.96
CA CYS A 88 13.78 8.12 5.40
C CYS A 88 13.78 6.69 5.96
N ALA A 89 13.16 5.73 5.27
CA ALA A 89 13.15 4.33 5.72
C ALA A 89 14.57 3.71 5.73
N LEU A 90 15.41 4.05 4.74
CA LEU A 90 16.82 3.65 4.69
C LEU A 90 17.66 4.27 5.83
N GLY A 91 17.22 5.36 6.42
CA GLY A 91 17.81 5.91 7.62
C GLY A 91 17.73 4.97 8.82
N VAL A 92 16.74 4.07 8.89
CA VAL A 92 16.59 3.12 10.01
C VAL A 92 17.82 2.21 10.17
N PRO A 93 18.25 1.44 9.15
CA PRO A 93 19.45 0.63 9.26
C PRO A 93 20.73 1.48 9.46
N VAL A 94 20.78 2.69 8.89
CA VAL A 94 21.93 3.58 9.08
C VAL A 94 22.10 3.94 10.56
N PHE A 95 21.03 4.32 11.26
CA PHE A 95 21.10 4.61 12.70
C PHE A 95 21.38 3.36 13.53
N LEU A 96 20.71 2.23 13.24
CA LEU A 96 20.83 1.01 14.05
C LEU A 96 22.19 0.32 13.92
N PHE A 97 22.86 0.43 12.76
CA PHE A 97 24.11 -0.31 12.47
C PHE A 97 25.33 0.58 12.25
N GLY A 98 25.14 1.89 12.14
CA GLY A 98 26.23 2.82 11.81
C GLY A 98 27.26 3.03 12.89
N ASN A 99 26.97 2.68 14.15
CA ASN A 99 27.86 2.81 15.31
C ASN A 99 28.50 4.20 15.51
N PHE A 100 27.91 5.26 14.93
CA PHE A 100 28.42 6.64 15.01
C PHE A 100 27.77 7.45 16.14
N VAL A 101 26.77 6.88 16.84
CA VAL A 101 26.05 7.52 17.95
C VAL A 101 25.83 6.51 19.08
N PRO A 102 25.57 6.99 20.33
CA PRO A 102 25.17 6.11 21.41
C PRO A 102 23.91 5.30 21.09
N THR A 103 23.80 4.09 21.63
CA THR A 103 22.69 3.14 21.32
C THR A 103 21.31 3.75 21.53
N TRP A 104 21.08 4.52 22.58
CA TRP A 104 19.77 5.17 22.79
C TRP A 104 19.47 6.21 21.71
N VAL A 105 20.49 6.95 21.22
CA VAL A 105 20.34 7.90 20.09
C VAL A 105 20.05 7.16 18.80
N ALA A 106 20.68 6.00 18.57
CA ALA A 106 20.41 5.17 17.40
C ALA A 106 18.93 4.72 17.34
N TRP A 107 18.37 4.30 18.46
CA TRP A 107 16.96 3.92 18.54
C TRP A 107 16.01 5.11 18.34
N ILE A 108 16.32 6.28 18.89
CA ILE A 108 15.56 7.51 18.64
C ILE A 108 15.68 7.94 17.17
N GLY A 109 16.88 7.85 16.58
CA GLY A 109 17.08 8.12 15.15
C GLY A 109 16.24 7.20 14.26
N ALA A 110 16.21 5.90 14.55
CA ALA A 110 15.36 4.94 13.86
C ALA A 110 13.87 5.28 14.00
N LEU A 111 13.42 5.64 15.22
CA LEU A 111 12.06 6.08 15.48
C LEU A 111 11.71 7.32 14.62
N VAL A 112 12.55 8.34 14.63
CA VAL A 112 12.35 9.57 13.84
C VAL A 112 12.27 9.25 12.35
N CYS A 113 13.14 8.39 11.85
CA CYS A 113 13.11 7.93 10.45
C CYS A 113 11.78 7.26 10.10
N ILE A 114 11.26 6.39 10.98
CA ILE A 114 9.94 5.76 10.78
C ILE A 114 8.83 6.81 10.74
N GLN A 115 8.84 7.81 11.64
CA GLN A 115 7.82 8.86 11.66
C GLN A 115 7.91 9.78 10.44
N LEU A 116 9.11 10.20 10.05
CA LEU A 116 9.30 11.00 8.83
C LEU A 116 8.79 10.25 7.58
N ARG A 117 9.08 8.95 7.49
CA ARG A 117 8.54 8.10 6.42
C ARG A 117 7.01 8.09 6.40
N LEU A 118 6.36 8.00 7.57
CA LEU A 118 4.89 8.03 7.66
C LEU A 118 4.32 9.39 7.26
N VAL A 119 5.00 10.48 7.65
CA VAL A 119 4.61 11.84 7.25
C VAL A 119 4.75 12.02 5.73
N CYS A 120 5.87 11.62 5.14
CA CYS A 120 6.06 11.66 3.69
C CYS A 120 4.94 10.90 2.97
N ASN A 121 4.60 9.70 3.45
CA ASN A 121 3.54 8.87 2.88
C ASN A 121 2.12 9.45 3.03
N LEU A 122 1.91 10.30 4.04
CA LEU A 122 0.69 11.09 4.15
C LEU A 122 0.68 12.24 3.14
N MET A 123 1.83 12.91 3.00
CA MET A 123 1.98 14.08 2.13
C MET A 123 1.87 13.72 0.65
N ASP A 124 2.51 12.62 0.19
CA ASP A 124 2.41 12.20 -1.22
C ASP A 124 0.96 11.92 -1.63
N GLY A 125 0.20 11.26 -0.75
CA GLY A 125 -1.21 11.02 -0.97
C GLY A 125 -2.07 12.30 -0.96
N MET A 126 -1.71 13.32 -0.17
CA MET A 126 -2.40 14.62 -0.17
C MET A 126 -2.05 15.42 -1.42
N LEU A 127 -0.77 15.49 -1.80
CA LEU A 127 -0.32 16.16 -3.02
C LEU A 127 -0.97 15.58 -4.28
N ALA A 128 -1.08 14.25 -4.37
CA ALA A 128 -1.67 13.59 -5.52
C ALA A 128 -3.17 13.92 -5.69
N VAL A 129 -3.92 14.02 -4.59
CA VAL A 129 -5.38 14.22 -4.64
C VAL A 129 -5.76 15.68 -4.51
N GLU A 130 -5.33 16.34 -3.43
CA GLU A 130 -5.71 17.73 -3.14
C GLU A 130 -4.97 18.72 -4.05
N GLY A 131 -3.74 18.35 -4.47
CA GLY A 131 -2.94 19.12 -5.43
C GLY A 131 -3.30 18.87 -6.90
N GLY A 132 -4.16 17.89 -7.20
CA GLY A 132 -4.50 17.54 -8.59
C GLY A 132 -3.31 17.00 -9.40
N LEU A 133 -2.22 16.56 -8.74
CA LEU A 133 -0.97 16.11 -9.37
C LEU A 133 -0.92 14.59 -9.60
N LYS A 134 -2.08 13.94 -9.77
CA LYS A 134 -2.15 12.51 -10.04
C LYS A 134 -1.56 12.21 -11.41
N THR A 135 -0.53 11.35 -11.46
CA THR A 135 0.10 10.88 -12.71
C THR A 135 -0.31 9.45 -13.02
N ALA A 136 -0.26 9.06 -14.29
CA ALA A 136 -0.56 7.69 -14.73
C ALA A 136 0.30 6.63 -14.02
N ASN A 137 1.56 6.96 -13.71
CA ASN A 137 2.50 6.09 -13.01
C ASN A 137 2.51 6.29 -11.49
N GLY A 138 1.68 7.20 -10.95
CA GLY A 138 1.67 7.57 -9.54
C GLY A 138 1.42 6.40 -8.59
N ASP A 139 0.57 5.47 -8.99
CA ASP A 139 0.26 4.29 -8.17
C ASP A 139 1.48 3.37 -8.01
N ILE A 140 2.33 3.24 -9.04
CA ILE A 140 3.58 2.46 -8.97
C ILE A 140 4.58 3.14 -8.02
N PHE A 141 4.77 4.47 -8.18
CA PHE A 141 5.69 5.24 -7.34
C PHE A 141 5.24 5.36 -5.89
N ASN A 142 3.96 5.16 -5.60
CA ASN A 142 3.43 5.14 -4.24
C ASN A 142 3.49 3.73 -3.63
N GLU A 143 3.02 2.71 -4.36
CA GLU A 143 2.88 1.35 -3.82
C GLU A 143 4.23 0.62 -3.68
N PHE A 144 5.11 0.68 -4.68
CA PHE A 144 6.36 -0.08 -4.66
C PHE A 144 7.36 0.43 -3.59
N PRO A 145 7.68 1.74 -3.52
CA PRO A 145 8.56 2.28 -2.48
C PRO A 145 8.04 2.01 -1.06
N ASP A 146 6.73 2.02 -0.89
CA ASP A 146 6.09 1.71 0.38
C ASP A 146 6.36 0.28 0.85
N ARG A 147 6.34 -0.69 -0.07
CA ARG A 147 6.63 -2.10 0.24
C ARG A 147 8.09 -2.29 0.62
N LEU A 148 8.98 -1.67 -0.14
CA LEU A 148 10.40 -1.71 0.12
C LEU A 148 10.72 -1.09 1.50
N SER A 149 10.14 0.06 1.78
CA SER A 149 10.31 0.75 3.07
C SER A 149 9.84 -0.10 4.27
N ASP A 150 8.66 -0.73 4.18
CA ASP A 150 8.15 -1.62 5.22
C ASP A 150 9.10 -2.80 5.44
N ALA A 151 9.60 -3.42 4.37
CA ALA A 151 10.54 -4.55 4.45
C ALA A 151 11.86 -4.14 5.09
N VAL A 152 12.46 -3.02 4.65
CA VAL A 152 13.72 -2.49 5.20
C VAL A 152 13.58 -2.24 6.71
N ILE A 153 12.51 -1.58 7.15
CA ILE A 153 12.29 -1.28 8.58
C ILE A 153 12.19 -2.58 9.38
N LEU A 154 11.34 -3.53 8.97
CA LEU A 154 11.09 -4.75 9.73
C LEU A 154 12.30 -5.67 9.78
N VAL A 155 13.03 -5.81 8.67
CA VAL A 155 14.27 -6.58 8.63
C VAL A 155 15.35 -5.93 9.51
N SER A 156 15.51 -4.60 9.42
CA SER A 156 16.48 -3.87 10.24
C SER A 156 16.20 -4.03 11.74
N LEU A 157 14.93 -3.96 12.15
CA LEU A 157 14.55 -4.23 13.55
C LEU A 157 14.89 -5.66 13.94
N GLY A 158 14.66 -6.64 13.04
CA GLY A 158 15.01 -8.03 13.30
C GLY A 158 16.49 -8.23 13.58
N TYR A 159 17.36 -7.63 12.79
CA TYR A 159 18.80 -7.69 13.00
C TYR A 159 19.26 -6.92 14.26
N ALA A 160 18.62 -5.80 14.56
CA ALA A 160 18.95 -4.98 15.73
C ALA A 160 18.47 -5.59 17.06
N GLY A 161 17.60 -6.61 17.03
CA GLY A 161 17.11 -7.30 18.23
C GLY A 161 18.17 -8.08 19.00
N GLY A 162 19.29 -8.46 18.36
CA GLY A 162 20.46 -9.05 19.00
C GLY A 162 20.30 -10.49 19.51
N ASP A 163 19.16 -11.14 19.26
CA ASP A 163 18.90 -12.54 19.65
C ASP A 163 18.59 -13.43 18.45
N ALA A 164 18.72 -14.75 18.61
CA ALA A 164 18.57 -15.73 17.52
C ALA A 164 17.16 -15.75 16.88
N TRP A 165 16.12 -15.26 17.57
CA TRP A 165 14.74 -15.27 17.08
C TRP A 165 14.34 -13.97 16.41
N SER A 166 14.92 -12.85 16.79
CA SER A 166 14.54 -11.54 16.24
C SER A 166 14.77 -11.43 14.74
N GLN A 167 15.89 -11.96 14.24
CA GLN A 167 16.24 -11.92 12.82
C GLN A 167 15.24 -12.70 11.95
N PRO A 168 14.93 -13.98 12.18
CA PRO A 168 13.92 -14.69 11.40
C PRO A 168 12.53 -14.09 11.55
N LEU A 169 12.15 -13.57 12.71
CA LEU A 169 10.88 -12.87 12.90
C LEU A 169 10.81 -11.57 12.11
N GLY A 170 11.91 -10.83 11.96
CA GLY A 170 12.01 -9.65 11.11
C GLY A 170 11.73 -9.97 9.64
N TRP A 171 12.33 -11.03 9.11
CA TRP A 171 12.06 -11.52 7.77
C TRP A 171 10.64 -12.01 7.59
N LEU A 172 10.10 -12.80 8.54
CA LEU A 172 8.71 -13.25 8.49
C LEU A 172 7.73 -12.09 8.52
N ALA A 173 7.97 -11.07 9.34
CA ALA A 173 7.15 -9.87 9.40
C ALA A 173 7.21 -9.09 8.08
N ALA A 174 8.39 -8.96 7.46
CA ALA A 174 8.56 -8.29 6.17
C ALA A 174 7.84 -9.05 5.04
N CYS A 175 8.06 -10.35 4.90
CA CYS A 175 7.35 -11.19 3.93
C CYS A 175 5.84 -11.16 4.14
N GLY A 176 5.40 -11.25 5.38
CA GLY A 176 3.98 -11.16 5.72
C GLY A 176 3.39 -9.78 5.40
N ALA A 177 4.13 -8.69 5.61
CA ALA A 177 3.72 -7.34 5.23
C ALA A 177 3.53 -7.22 3.71
N LEU A 178 4.44 -7.79 2.92
CA LEU A 178 4.31 -7.89 1.46
C LEU A 178 3.09 -8.72 1.07
N THR A 179 2.88 -9.87 1.70
CA THR A 179 1.73 -10.74 1.46
C THR A 179 0.40 -10.03 1.73
N THR A 180 0.28 -9.28 2.85
CA THR A 180 -0.94 -8.51 3.14
C THR A 180 -1.24 -7.48 2.06
N ALA A 181 -0.21 -6.90 1.47
CA ALA A 181 -0.33 -5.95 0.38
C ALA A 181 -0.72 -6.62 -0.93
N CYS A 182 -0.08 -7.75 -1.27
CA CYS A 182 -0.42 -8.54 -2.46
C CYS A 182 -1.89 -8.99 -2.44
N VAL A 183 -2.35 -9.55 -1.31
CA VAL A 183 -3.76 -9.97 -1.16
C VAL A 183 -4.72 -8.81 -1.33
N ARG A 184 -4.39 -7.62 -0.80
CA ARG A 184 -5.21 -6.41 -0.99
C ARG A 184 -5.28 -5.99 -2.45
N MET A 185 -4.14 -5.93 -3.14
CA MET A 185 -4.07 -5.50 -4.54
C MET A 185 -4.76 -6.51 -5.46
N HIS A 186 -4.50 -7.80 -5.24
CA HIS A 186 -5.13 -8.87 -6.00
C HIS A 186 -6.65 -8.90 -5.78
N GLY A 187 -7.07 -8.75 -4.52
CA GLY A 187 -8.49 -8.63 -4.19
C GLY A 187 -9.15 -7.44 -4.89
N ALA A 188 -8.49 -6.28 -4.94
CA ALA A 188 -8.99 -5.11 -5.63
C ALA A 188 -9.09 -5.32 -7.15
N SER A 189 -8.11 -6.00 -7.77
CA SER A 189 -8.16 -6.30 -9.21
C SER A 189 -9.31 -7.25 -9.57
N LEU A 190 -9.65 -8.22 -8.70
CA LEU A 190 -10.71 -9.18 -8.94
C LEU A 190 -12.11 -8.65 -8.60
N THR A 191 -12.22 -7.79 -7.58
CA THR A 191 -13.52 -7.37 -7.04
C THR A 191 -13.83 -5.89 -7.25
N GLY A 192 -12.84 -5.08 -7.64
CA GLY A 192 -12.96 -3.62 -7.71
C GLY A 192 -12.93 -2.93 -6.34
N VAL A 193 -12.81 -3.68 -5.22
CA VAL A 193 -12.89 -3.15 -3.86
C VAL A 193 -11.60 -3.40 -3.09
N HIS A 194 -11.02 -2.34 -2.52
CA HIS A 194 -9.86 -2.45 -1.65
C HIS A 194 -10.25 -2.87 -0.23
N ASP A 195 -9.67 -3.96 0.28
CA ASP A 195 -9.86 -4.39 1.65
C ASP A 195 -8.71 -3.90 2.54
N PHE A 196 -9.05 -3.05 3.52
CA PHE A 196 -8.12 -2.48 4.51
C PHE A 196 -8.26 -3.12 5.89
N GLN A 197 -9.09 -4.15 6.04
CA GLN A 197 -9.38 -4.79 7.33
C GLN A 197 -8.18 -5.61 7.82
N GLY A 198 -8.13 -5.78 9.14
CA GLY A 198 -7.20 -6.65 9.83
C GLY A 198 -6.44 -5.97 10.97
N PRO A 199 -6.07 -6.76 12.02
CA PRO A 199 -5.43 -6.23 13.22
C PRO A 199 -4.02 -5.68 12.98
N GLN A 200 -3.31 -6.17 11.94
CA GLN A 200 -1.95 -5.73 11.58
C GLN A 200 -1.90 -5.07 10.19
N ALA A 201 -2.85 -4.17 9.94
CA ALA A 201 -2.73 -3.24 8.83
C ALA A 201 -1.49 -2.33 9.00
N LYS A 202 -0.97 -1.75 7.89
CA LYS A 202 0.25 -0.92 7.86
C LYS A 202 0.39 0.08 9.04
N PRO A 203 -0.64 0.87 9.44
CA PRO A 203 -0.51 1.80 10.56
C PRO A 203 -0.19 1.12 11.89
N HIS A 204 -0.81 -0.04 12.16
CA HIS A 204 -0.58 -0.76 13.41
C HIS A 204 0.84 -1.34 13.48
N ARG A 205 1.37 -1.88 12.37
CA ARG A 205 2.77 -2.35 12.29
C ARG A 205 3.74 -1.22 12.57
N MET A 206 3.55 -0.06 11.95
CA MET A 206 4.43 1.09 12.15
C MET A 206 4.31 1.68 13.56
N ALA A 207 3.12 1.66 14.16
CA ALA A 207 2.94 2.07 15.55
C ALA A 207 3.69 1.14 16.51
N LEU A 208 3.61 -0.18 16.31
CA LEU A 208 4.37 -1.14 17.12
C LEU A 208 5.89 -0.99 16.91
N ALA A 209 6.34 -0.81 15.67
CA ALA A 209 7.77 -0.55 15.39
C ALA A 209 8.26 0.71 16.09
N THR A 210 7.49 1.80 16.03
CA THR A 210 7.80 3.05 16.71
C THR A 210 7.86 2.88 18.23
N GLY A 211 6.85 2.21 18.81
CA GLY A 211 6.80 1.92 20.25
C GLY A 211 7.97 1.05 20.70
N ALA A 212 8.35 0.05 19.90
CA ALA A 212 9.52 -0.79 20.19
C ALA A 212 10.82 0.01 20.16
N CYS A 213 11.03 0.88 19.15
CA CYS A 213 12.21 1.76 19.10
C CYS A 213 12.27 2.70 20.32
N PHE A 214 11.12 3.30 20.68
CA PHE A 214 11.06 4.14 21.88
C PHE A 214 11.43 3.38 23.16
N LEU A 215 10.84 2.20 23.35
CA LEU A 215 11.13 1.37 24.51
C LEU A 215 12.59 0.91 24.55
N MET A 216 13.17 0.53 23.41
CA MET A 216 14.58 0.18 23.29
C MET A 216 15.49 1.37 23.60
N ALA A 217 15.13 2.60 23.22
CA ALA A 217 15.89 3.79 23.59
C ALA A 217 15.89 3.99 25.12
N VAL A 218 14.73 3.89 25.76
CA VAL A 218 14.60 4.00 27.21
C VAL A 218 15.41 2.91 27.92
N LEU A 219 15.26 1.65 27.51
CA LEU A 219 15.97 0.51 28.09
C LEU A 219 17.50 0.61 27.92
N SER A 220 17.96 1.17 26.81
CA SER A 220 19.38 1.42 26.56
C SER A 220 19.98 2.45 27.53
N VAL A 221 19.19 3.42 27.99
CA VAL A 221 19.61 4.39 29.01
C VAL A 221 19.63 3.77 30.44
N VAL A 222 18.60 2.95 30.72
CA VAL A 222 18.42 2.31 32.02
C VAL A 222 19.37 1.11 32.20
N GLY A 223 19.95 0.59 31.13
CA GLY A 223 20.88 -0.54 31.16
C GLY A 223 20.22 -1.92 31.40
N HIS A 224 18.89 -2.04 31.11
CA HIS A 224 18.15 -3.29 31.22
C HIS A 224 17.92 -3.96 29.86
N PRO A 225 18.62 -5.07 29.56
CA PRO A 225 18.40 -5.79 28.30
C PRO A 225 17.11 -6.61 28.36
N LEU A 226 16.04 -6.11 27.73
CA LEU A 226 14.81 -6.87 27.51
C LEU A 226 14.65 -7.23 26.02
N PRO A 227 14.16 -8.41 25.68
CA PRO A 227 13.99 -8.82 24.27
C PRO A 227 12.74 -8.22 23.64
N VAL A 228 12.61 -6.88 23.70
CA VAL A 228 11.44 -6.12 23.21
C VAL A 228 11.20 -6.36 21.75
N ILE A 229 12.26 -6.33 20.93
CA ILE A 229 12.16 -6.48 19.48
C ILE A 229 11.57 -7.86 19.12
N ARG A 230 12.07 -8.92 19.78
CA ARG A 230 11.55 -10.28 19.57
C ARG A 230 10.06 -10.38 19.84
N TRP A 231 9.60 -9.87 20.97
CA TRP A 231 8.17 -9.91 21.32
C TRP A 231 7.32 -9.05 20.39
N THR A 232 7.80 -7.87 20.04
CA THR A 232 7.11 -6.98 19.11
C THR A 232 6.96 -7.63 17.73
N LEU A 233 8.05 -8.18 17.19
CA LEU A 233 8.02 -8.87 15.91
C LEU A 233 7.16 -10.14 15.95
N GLY A 234 7.20 -10.90 17.06
CA GLY A 234 6.34 -12.05 17.27
C GLY A 234 4.84 -11.70 17.22
N VAL A 235 4.44 -10.66 17.96
CA VAL A 235 3.07 -10.12 17.92
C VAL A 235 2.68 -9.65 16.51
N MET A 236 3.62 -8.97 15.82
CA MET A 236 3.39 -8.54 14.43
C MET A 236 3.16 -9.74 13.51
N VAL A 237 3.99 -10.78 13.57
CA VAL A 237 3.88 -11.97 12.70
C VAL A 237 2.53 -12.66 12.90
N VAL A 238 2.13 -12.88 14.15
CA VAL A 238 0.82 -13.48 14.46
C VAL A 238 -0.32 -12.62 13.93
N GLY A 239 -0.30 -11.32 14.21
CA GLY A 239 -1.35 -10.41 13.75
C GLY A 239 -1.39 -10.24 12.22
N ILE A 240 -0.23 -10.33 11.54
CA ILE A 240 -0.14 -10.35 10.08
C ILE A 240 -0.79 -11.63 9.53
N ALA A 241 -0.49 -12.80 10.11
CA ALA A 241 -1.11 -14.06 9.70
C ALA A 241 -2.63 -14.01 9.82
N VAL A 242 -3.15 -13.50 10.94
CA VAL A 242 -4.60 -13.29 11.12
C VAL A 242 -5.15 -12.32 10.07
N THR A 243 -4.42 -11.24 9.77
CA THR A 243 -4.84 -10.26 8.75
C THR A 243 -4.93 -10.88 7.36
N VAL A 244 -3.94 -11.70 6.97
CA VAL A 244 -3.91 -12.41 5.68
C VAL A 244 -5.08 -13.39 5.58
N ILE A 245 -5.27 -14.22 6.61
CA ILE A 245 -6.36 -15.21 6.66
C ILE A 245 -7.72 -14.53 6.54
N ASN A 246 -7.97 -13.47 7.30
CA ASN A 246 -9.23 -12.73 7.26
C ASN A 246 -9.49 -12.12 5.88
N ARG A 247 -8.48 -11.51 5.25
CA ARG A 247 -8.61 -10.95 3.90
C ARG A 247 -8.90 -12.00 2.85
N LEU A 248 -8.21 -13.15 2.90
CA LEU A 248 -8.45 -14.26 1.98
C LEU A 248 -9.86 -14.84 2.14
N ARG A 249 -10.34 -15.01 3.38
CA ARG A 249 -11.71 -15.44 3.65
C ARG A 249 -12.74 -14.46 3.08
N THR A 250 -12.57 -13.17 3.34
CA THR A 250 -13.47 -12.13 2.83
C THR A 250 -13.45 -12.08 1.30
N LEU A 251 -12.26 -12.19 0.68
CA LEU A 251 -12.13 -12.21 -0.77
C LEU A 251 -12.82 -13.44 -1.38
N SER A 252 -12.61 -14.63 -0.81
CA SER A 252 -13.25 -15.86 -1.26
C SER A 252 -14.78 -15.77 -1.18
N ALA A 253 -15.33 -15.27 -0.08
CA ALA A 253 -16.76 -15.07 0.08
C ALA A 253 -17.35 -14.13 -0.99
N ARG A 254 -16.70 -13.00 -1.24
CA ARG A 254 -17.11 -12.04 -2.29
C ARG A 254 -17.10 -12.64 -3.70
N LEU A 255 -16.10 -13.48 -4.00
CA LEU A 255 -16.02 -14.13 -5.31
C LEU A 255 -17.11 -15.19 -5.49
N VAL A 256 -17.43 -15.96 -4.46
CA VAL A 256 -18.55 -16.92 -4.47
C VAL A 256 -19.89 -16.22 -4.67
N GLU A 257 -20.15 -15.12 -3.93
CA GLU A 257 -21.36 -14.33 -4.11
C GLU A 257 -21.51 -13.78 -5.54
N ARG A 258 -20.41 -13.31 -6.12
CA ARG A 258 -20.41 -12.82 -7.53
C ARG A 258 -20.73 -13.93 -8.51
N SER A 259 -20.17 -15.13 -8.32
CA SER A 259 -20.45 -16.29 -9.16
C SER A 259 -21.92 -16.69 -9.09
N GLN A 260 -22.50 -16.72 -7.88
CA GLN A 260 -23.92 -17.08 -7.68
C GLN A 260 -24.87 -16.06 -8.32
N ARG A 261 -24.55 -14.77 -8.25
CA ARG A 261 -25.35 -13.72 -8.92
C ARG A 261 -25.28 -13.81 -10.44
N ALA A 262 -24.14 -14.20 -11.00
CA ALA A 262 -23.98 -14.38 -12.44
C ALA A 262 -24.79 -15.60 -12.95
N THR A 263 -24.84 -16.68 -12.20
CA THR A 263 -25.61 -17.89 -12.58
C THR A 263 -27.11 -17.77 -12.32
N GLY A 264 -27.55 -16.95 -11.35
CA GLY A 264 -28.97 -16.75 -11.05
C GLY A 264 -29.72 -15.82 -12.02
N THR A 265 -28.99 -15.04 -12.85
CA THR A 265 -29.58 -14.13 -13.84
C THR A 265 -29.87 -14.81 -15.20
N ASP A 266 -29.37 -16.03 -15.42
CA ASP A 266 -29.60 -16.80 -16.66
C ASP A 266 -30.83 -17.75 -16.57
N SER A 267 -31.58 -17.72 -15.45
CA SER A 267 -32.72 -18.62 -15.20
C SER A 267 -34.10 -17.93 -15.23
N ASP A 268 -34.18 -16.65 -15.56
CA ASP A 268 -35.40 -15.88 -15.82
C ASP A 268 -35.42 -15.36 -17.29
#